data_53b8a3c47b05dc674d50fd676072e7a5
#
_entry.id   53b8a3c47b05dc674d50fd676072e7a5
#
_cell.length_a   1.000
_cell.length_b   1.000
_cell.length_c   1.000
_cell.angle_alpha   90.00
_cell.angle_beta   90.00
_cell.angle_gamma   90.00
#
_symmetry.space_group_name_H-M   'P 1'
#
loop_
_entity.id
_entity.type
_entity.pdbx_description
1 polymer ?
#
loop_
_entity_poly.entity_id
_entity_poly.type
_entity_poly.pdbx_seq_one_letter_code
_entity_poly.pdbx_strand_id
1 'polypeptide(L)'
;MPPPKFRGANFMVPKRPKIAVKDRIQDGSWKIHVGDKVQIVGGSKDVGKQGKVVSLVKEMNAVIVEGCKMAFKHVKPNPEHPSGGRIRKELPVSYTHVQLIDPATNQPTKVRLTTVFNPTKRRKEVSRVSMATQSLIPIPEEKDEFKDRAEGPLDTSADAVAKETFTINIQQCPFPSAFMNELERMRRKNRESHAC
;
A
#
# COMPACT_ATOMS: atom_id res chain seq x y z
N MET A 1 10.51 6.51 54.13
CA MET A 1 9.77 5.84 53.05
C MET A 1 10.65 5.85 51.82
N PRO A 2 11.00 4.73 51.20
CA PRO A 2 11.74 4.72 49.94
C PRO A 2 10.81 5.27 48.82
N PRO A 3 11.36 6.06 47.87
CA PRO A 3 10.58 6.58 46.75
C PRO A 3 10.03 5.42 45.91
N PRO A 4 8.84 5.59 45.33
CA PRO A 4 8.24 4.56 44.50
C PRO A 4 9.19 4.25 43.33
N LYS A 5 9.59 2.99 43.22
CA LYS A 5 10.36 2.51 42.09
C LYS A 5 9.50 2.69 40.84
N PHE A 6 9.75 3.75 40.08
CA PHE A 6 9.27 3.86 38.72
C PHE A 6 9.80 2.65 37.95
N ARG A 7 8.99 1.62 37.80
CA ARG A 7 9.26 0.54 36.87
C ARG A 7 9.39 1.18 35.50
N GLY A 8 10.61 1.03 34.94
CA GLY A 8 10.96 1.61 33.65
C GLY A 8 9.89 1.40 32.61
N ALA A 9 9.58 2.41 32.02
CA ALA A 9 8.93 2.84 30.79
C ALA A 9 8.50 1.82 29.75
N ASN A 10 7.96 0.69 30.12
CA ASN A 10 7.03 -0.05 29.30
C ASN A 10 5.59 0.37 29.64
N PHE A 11 5.37 1.68 29.65
CA PHE A 11 4.01 2.20 29.52
C PHE A 11 3.62 1.96 28.05
N MET A 12 3.45 0.70 27.70
CA MET A 12 2.71 0.34 26.52
C MET A 12 1.31 0.88 26.77
N VAL A 13 0.97 1.97 26.07
CA VAL A 13 -0.44 2.28 25.83
C VAL A 13 -1.08 0.95 25.47
N PRO A 14 -2.06 0.45 26.24
CA PRO A 14 -2.65 -0.84 25.98
C PRO A 14 -3.10 -0.83 24.52
N LYS A 15 -2.43 -1.62 23.69
CA LYS A 15 -2.83 -1.79 22.29
C LYS A 15 -4.28 -2.24 22.40
N ARG A 16 -5.19 -1.49 21.78
CA ARG A 16 -6.60 -1.88 21.76
C ARG A 16 -6.65 -3.35 21.38
N PRO A 17 -7.42 -4.17 22.09
CA PRO A 17 -7.49 -5.60 21.83
C PRO A 17 -7.82 -5.78 20.35
N LYS A 18 -6.98 -6.51 19.64
CA LYS A 18 -7.24 -6.87 18.25
C LYS A 18 -8.50 -7.72 18.22
N ILE A 19 -9.39 -7.43 17.29
CA ILE A 19 -10.58 -8.24 17.06
C ILE A 19 -10.14 -9.67 16.71
N ALA A 20 -10.81 -10.67 17.27
CA ALA A 20 -10.54 -12.07 16.96
C ALA A 20 -10.64 -12.29 15.43
N VAL A 21 -9.83 -13.17 14.90
CA VAL A 21 -9.75 -13.41 13.44
C VAL A 21 -11.12 -13.77 12.84
N LYS A 22 -11.93 -14.53 13.58
CA LYS A 22 -13.28 -14.93 13.19
C LYS A 22 -14.27 -13.75 13.05
N ASP A 23 -14.03 -12.66 13.78
CA ASP A 23 -14.91 -11.48 13.81
C ASP A 23 -14.41 -10.36 12.88
N ARG A 24 -13.30 -10.59 12.18
CA ARG A 24 -12.79 -9.64 11.20
C ARG A 24 -13.58 -9.73 9.91
N ILE A 25 -13.76 -8.58 9.28
CA ILE A 25 -14.34 -8.51 7.93
C ILE A 25 -13.36 -9.18 6.96
N GLN A 26 -13.84 -10.17 6.21
CA GLN A 26 -13.06 -10.85 5.18
C GLN A 26 -12.71 -9.88 4.05
N ASP A 27 -11.55 -10.06 3.42
CA ASP A 27 -11.03 -9.13 2.41
C ASP A 27 -12.01 -8.86 1.26
N GLY A 28 -12.73 -9.85 0.76
CA GLY A 28 -13.74 -9.69 -0.29
C GLY A 28 -15.05 -9.04 0.15
N SER A 29 -15.27 -8.87 1.46
CA SER A 29 -16.51 -8.29 2.01
C SER A 29 -16.39 -6.81 2.37
N TRP A 30 -15.20 -6.22 2.21
CA TRP A 30 -15.00 -4.80 2.44
C TRP A 30 -15.72 -3.98 1.37
N LYS A 31 -16.59 -3.06 1.82
CA LYS A 31 -17.33 -2.14 0.93
C LYS A 31 -16.60 -0.82 0.74
N ILE A 32 -15.71 -0.47 1.68
CA ILE A 32 -14.95 0.77 1.68
C ILE A 32 -13.51 0.46 1.27
N HIS A 33 -12.95 1.23 0.35
CA HIS A 33 -11.58 1.11 -0.15
C HIS A 33 -10.80 2.40 0.11
N VAL A 34 -9.49 2.33 0.00
CA VAL A 34 -8.62 3.50 0.08
C VAL A 34 -8.96 4.46 -1.06
N GLY A 35 -9.07 5.75 -0.73
CA GLY A 35 -9.44 6.77 -1.72
C GLY A 35 -10.93 7.09 -1.80
N ASP A 36 -11.81 6.30 -1.15
CA ASP A 36 -13.25 6.57 -1.13
C ASP A 36 -13.60 7.85 -0.37
N LYS A 37 -14.64 8.53 -0.82
CA LYS A 37 -15.31 9.58 -0.05
C LYS A 37 -16.32 8.97 0.89
N VAL A 38 -16.19 9.27 2.16
CA VAL A 38 -17.03 8.70 3.24
C VAL A 38 -17.51 9.77 4.19
N GLN A 39 -18.61 9.48 4.89
CA GLN A 39 -19.14 10.31 5.95
C GLN A 39 -19.16 9.52 7.27
N ILE A 40 -18.83 10.20 8.36
CA ILE A 40 -18.94 9.63 9.71
C ILE A 40 -20.38 9.77 10.17
N VAL A 41 -21.03 8.64 10.46
CA VAL A 41 -22.45 8.58 10.87
C VAL A 41 -22.61 8.39 12.37
N GLY A 42 -21.58 7.89 13.08
CA GLY A 42 -21.71 7.64 14.50
C GLY A 42 -20.39 7.53 15.26
N GLY A 43 -20.48 7.42 16.58
CA GLY A 43 -19.39 7.03 17.48
C GLY A 43 -18.27 8.08 17.73
N SER A 44 -18.33 9.26 17.16
CA SER A 44 -17.29 10.29 17.28
C SER A 44 -17.88 11.69 17.42
N LYS A 45 -17.07 12.61 17.93
CA LYS A 45 -17.40 14.05 17.94
C LYS A 45 -17.49 14.65 16.53
N ASP A 46 -16.99 13.92 15.52
CA ASP A 46 -16.91 14.33 14.12
C ASP A 46 -18.05 13.75 13.26
N VAL A 47 -19.19 13.39 13.90
CA VAL A 47 -20.39 12.91 13.18
C VAL A 47 -20.84 13.98 12.16
N GLY A 48 -21.18 13.53 10.96
CA GLY A 48 -21.58 14.38 9.85
C GLY A 48 -20.43 14.89 8.98
N LYS A 49 -19.17 14.81 9.46
CA LYS A 49 -18.02 15.19 8.64
C LYS A 49 -17.78 14.18 7.52
N GLN A 50 -17.44 14.71 6.38
CA GLN A 50 -17.03 13.95 5.21
C GLN A 50 -15.51 14.02 5.05
N GLY A 51 -14.91 12.95 4.57
CA GLY A 51 -13.48 12.90 4.32
C GLY A 51 -13.14 11.78 3.35
N LYS A 52 -11.88 11.76 2.93
CA LYS A 52 -11.34 10.70 2.08
C LYS A 52 -10.70 9.61 2.94
N VAL A 53 -10.86 8.36 2.54
CA VAL A 53 -10.21 7.22 3.21
C VAL A 53 -8.73 7.22 2.88
N VAL A 54 -7.89 7.33 3.91
CA VAL A 54 -6.43 7.28 3.78
C VAL A 54 -5.92 5.85 3.85
N SER A 55 -6.42 5.06 4.81
CA SER A 55 -6.01 3.67 4.97
C SER A 55 -7.06 2.83 5.70
N LEU A 56 -6.96 1.50 5.53
CA LEU A 56 -7.80 0.52 6.19
C LEU A 56 -7.00 -0.25 7.24
N VAL A 57 -7.53 -0.32 8.47
CA VAL A 57 -6.93 -1.11 9.56
C VAL A 57 -7.75 -2.38 9.72
N LYS A 58 -7.46 -3.39 8.90
CA LYS A 58 -8.21 -4.66 8.83
C LYS A 58 -8.23 -5.42 10.16
N GLU A 59 -7.16 -5.35 10.93
CA GLU A 59 -7.06 -6.01 12.23
C GLU A 59 -8.07 -5.51 13.28
N MET A 60 -8.58 -4.31 13.09
CA MET A 60 -9.48 -3.63 14.02
C MET A 60 -10.85 -3.32 13.41
N ASN A 61 -11.13 -3.77 12.19
CA ASN A 61 -12.30 -3.38 11.40
C ASN A 61 -12.50 -1.85 11.46
N ALA A 62 -11.45 -1.10 11.15
CA ALA A 62 -11.45 0.34 11.27
C ALA A 62 -10.89 1.02 10.02
N VAL A 63 -11.27 2.27 9.82
CA VAL A 63 -10.93 3.09 8.68
C VAL A 63 -10.28 4.39 9.17
N ILE A 64 -9.20 4.82 8.56
CA ILE A 64 -8.61 6.14 8.81
C ILE A 64 -9.14 7.09 7.75
N VAL A 65 -9.80 8.16 8.20
CA VAL A 65 -10.43 9.17 7.35
C VAL A 65 -9.68 10.49 7.54
N GLU A 66 -9.35 11.12 6.44
CA GLU A 66 -8.63 12.39 6.40
C GLU A 66 -9.37 13.48 7.17
N GLY A 67 -8.63 14.21 8.02
CA GLY A 67 -9.15 15.32 8.81
C GLY A 67 -10.12 14.95 9.94
N CYS A 68 -10.42 13.64 10.12
CA CYS A 68 -11.37 13.18 11.12
C CYS A 68 -10.68 12.51 12.30
N LYS A 69 -11.28 12.65 13.50
CA LYS A 69 -10.80 12.04 14.76
C LYS A 69 -9.32 12.33 15.02
N MET A 70 -8.94 13.62 14.85
CA MET A 70 -7.58 14.10 15.05
C MET A 70 -7.14 13.97 16.51
N ALA A 71 -5.95 13.43 16.72
CA ALA A 71 -5.30 13.37 18.03
C ALA A 71 -3.83 13.83 17.94
N PHE A 72 -3.31 14.30 19.04
CA PHE A 72 -1.90 14.68 19.13
C PHE A 72 -1.04 13.46 19.49
N LYS A 73 0.01 13.25 18.70
CA LYS A 73 1.08 12.32 19.01
C LYS A 73 2.32 13.08 19.42
N HIS A 74 2.86 12.75 20.60
CA HIS A 74 4.15 13.29 21.03
C HIS A 74 5.27 12.47 20.38
N VAL A 75 6.17 13.15 19.71
CA VAL A 75 7.34 12.57 19.07
C VAL A 75 8.55 12.84 19.96
N LYS A 76 9.33 11.81 20.22
CA LYS A 76 10.59 11.91 20.97
C LYS A 76 11.62 12.71 20.16
N PRO A 77 12.58 13.37 20.83
CA PRO A 77 13.70 14.00 20.16
C PRO A 77 14.44 12.99 19.25
N ASN A 78 14.71 13.40 18.02
CA ASN A 78 15.52 12.69 17.05
C ASN A 78 16.68 13.61 16.62
N PRO A 79 17.75 13.10 15.97
CA PRO A 79 18.84 13.93 15.43
C PRO A 79 18.35 15.06 14.51
N GLU A 80 17.28 14.85 13.76
CA GLU A 80 16.67 15.84 12.87
C GLU A 80 15.83 16.88 13.62
N HIS A 81 15.23 16.49 14.76
CA HIS A 81 14.38 17.34 15.61
C HIS A 81 14.73 17.16 17.08
N PRO A 82 15.81 17.83 17.57
CA PRO A 82 16.34 17.61 18.90
C PRO A 82 15.40 18.03 20.04
N SER A 83 14.48 18.94 19.79
CA SER A 83 13.47 19.36 20.78
C SER A 83 12.25 18.42 20.85
N GLY A 84 12.12 17.45 19.95
CA GLY A 84 10.89 16.67 19.77
C GLY A 84 9.73 17.52 19.26
N GLY A 85 8.51 16.98 19.34
CA GLY A 85 7.36 17.73 18.83
C GLY A 85 6.01 17.09 19.13
N ARG A 86 4.93 17.83 18.82
CA ARG A 86 3.55 17.36 18.83
C ARG A 86 3.02 17.35 17.39
N ILE A 87 2.69 16.19 16.88
CA ILE A 87 2.13 16.02 15.54
C ILE A 87 0.65 15.64 15.65
N ARG A 88 -0.19 16.28 14.85
CA ARG A 88 -1.59 15.85 14.68
C ARG A 88 -1.63 14.63 13.78
N LYS A 89 -2.35 13.62 14.20
CA LYS A 89 -2.54 12.38 13.44
C LYS A 89 -3.99 11.95 13.52
N GLU A 90 -4.51 11.42 12.41
CA GLU A 90 -5.82 10.81 12.34
C GLU A 90 -5.82 9.47 13.09
N LEU A 91 -6.89 9.23 13.86
CA LEU A 91 -7.12 7.96 14.53
C LEU A 91 -8.14 7.11 13.77
N PRO A 92 -8.02 5.79 13.85
CA PRO A 92 -8.96 4.89 13.20
C PRO A 92 -10.37 5.05 13.78
N VAL A 93 -11.36 5.08 12.89
CA VAL A 93 -12.80 5.08 13.17
C VAL A 93 -13.34 3.69 12.88
N SER A 94 -14.27 3.17 13.70
CA SER A 94 -14.88 1.87 13.44
C SER A 94 -15.59 1.85 12.09
N TYR A 95 -15.44 0.77 11.35
CA TYR A 95 -16.10 0.56 10.07
C TYR A 95 -17.62 0.76 10.11
N THR A 96 -18.27 0.39 11.23
CA THR A 96 -19.71 0.53 11.43
C THR A 96 -20.18 1.99 11.53
N HIS A 97 -19.28 2.90 11.86
CA HIS A 97 -19.56 4.33 12.02
C HIS A 97 -19.26 5.15 10.76
N VAL A 98 -18.86 4.50 9.68
CA VAL A 98 -18.49 5.15 8.43
C VAL A 98 -19.39 4.62 7.31
N GLN A 99 -19.92 5.52 6.48
CA GLN A 99 -20.72 5.17 5.31
C GLN A 99 -20.16 5.85 4.06
N LEU A 100 -20.29 5.16 2.93
CA LEU A 100 -19.95 5.70 1.62
C LEU A 100 -20.94 6.80 1.23
N ILE A 101 -20.45 7.77 0.49
CA ILE A 101 -21.26 8.85 -0.05
C ILE A 101 -21.76 8.45 -1.44
N ASP A 102 -23.04 8.61 -1.67
CA ASP A 102 -23.66 8.38 -2.97
C ASP A 102 -23.25 9.50 -3.94
N PRO A 103 -22.72 9.19 -5.12
CA PRO A 103 -22.33 10.20 -6.09
C PRO A 103 -23.50 11.03 -6.64
N ALA A 104 -24.73 10.49 -6.62
CA ALA A 104 -25.90 11.20 -7.13
C ALA A 104 -26.47 12.22 -6.14
N THR A 105 -26.53 11.87 -4.85
CA THR A 105 -27.16 12.71 -3.81
C THR A 105 -26.17 13.38 -2.88
N ASN A 106 -24.89 13.00 -2.92
CA ASN A 106 -23.84 13.41 -1.97
C ASN A 106 -24.18 13.15 -0.49
N GLN A 107 -25.04 12.17 -0.22
CA GLN A 107 -25.43 11.76 1.13
C GLN A 107 -24.91 10.38 1.48
N PRO A 108 -24.74 10.09 2.80
CA PRO A 108 -24.29 8.77 3.23
C PRO A 108 -25.33 7.71 2.90
N THR A 109 -24.91 6.61 2.32
CA THR A 109 -25.79 5.53 1.90
C THR A 109 -25.25 4.16 2.31
N LYS A 110 -26.17 3.21 2.50
CA LYS A 110 -25.80 1.80 2.62
C LYS A 110 -25.52 1.23 1.26
N VAL A 111 -24.50 0.38 1.16
CA VAL A 111 -24.03 -0.17 -0.11
C VAL A 111 -24.18 -1.69 -0.11
N ARG A 112 -24.67 -2.23 -1.24
CA ARG A 112 -24.69 -3.66 -1.55
C ARG A 112 -23.55 -3.98 -2.51
N LEU A 113 -22.85 -5.10 -2.26
CA LEU A 113 -21.92 -5.67 -3.22
C LEU A 113 -22.71 -6.56 -4.19
N THR A 114 -22.53 -6.32 -5.47
CA THR A 114 -23.15 -7.09 -6.55
C THR A 114 -22.07 -7.54 -7.51
N THR A 115 -22.14 -8.80 -7.95
CA THR A 115 -21.20 -9.32 -8.92
C THR A 115 -21.74 -9.07 -10.33
N VAL A 116 -21.01 -8.33 -11.12
CA VAL A 116 -21.34 -8.01 -12.52
C VAL A 116 -20.31 -8.68 -13.43
N PHE A 117 -20.78 -9.25 -14.53
CA PHE A 117 -19.89 -9.77 -15.56
C PHE A 117 -19.35 -8.62 -16.42
N ASN A 118 -18.02 -8.47 -16.43
CA ASN A 118 -17.37 -7.49 -17.28
C ASN A 118 -16.98 -8.17 -18.61
N PRO A 119 -17.63 -7.80 -19.74
CA PRO A 119 -17.39 -8.44 -21.04
C PRO A 119 -15.98 -8.12 -21.57
N THR A 120 -15.44 -6.95 -21.27
CA THR A 120 -14.10 -6.51 -21.73
C THR A 120 -12.98 -7.36 -21.10
N LYS A 121 -13.10 -7.61 -19.81
CA LYS A 121 -12.10 -8.39 -19.04
C LYS A 121 -12.45 -9.87 -18.94
N ARG A 122 -13.60 -10.30 -19.51
CA ARG A 122 -14.13 -11.67 -19.46
C ARG A 122 -14.13 -12.32 -18.07
N ARG A 123 -14.34 -11.50 -17.03
CA ARG A 123 -14.36 -11.95 -15.63
C ARG A 123 -15.50 -11.30 -14.85
N LYS A 124 -15.89 -11.96 -13.76
CA LYS A 124 -16.84 -11.40 -12.81
C LYS A 124 -16.13 -10.38 -11.94
N GLU A 125 -16.63 -9.16 -11.89
CA GLU A 125 -16.13 -8.08 -11.02
C GLU A 125 -17.19 -7.74 -9.96
N VAL A 126 -16.70 -7.40 -8.77
CA VAL A 126 -17.56 -6.97 -7.67
C VAL A 126 -17.79 -5.47 -7.85
N SER A 127 -19.05 -5.10 -7.98
CA SER A 127 -19.50 -3.71 -8.09
C SER A 127 -20.23 -3.30 -6.83
N ARG A 128 -20.13 -2.03 -6.48
CA ARG A 128 -20.80 -1.43 -5.32
C ARG A 128 -22.02 -0.65 -5.81
N VAL A 129 -23.17 -0.96 -5.24
CA VAL A 129 -24.45 -0.30 -5.60
C VAL A 129 -25.02 0.38 -4.38
N SER A 130 -25.38 1.66 -4.53
CA SER A 130 -26.11 2.41 -3.50
C SER A 130 -27.49 1.80 -3.27
N MET A 131 -27.90 1.69 -2.02
CA MET A 131 -29.26 1.21 -1.69
C MET A 131 -30.33 2.29 -1.86
N ALA A 132 -29.93 3.56 -1.84
CA ALA A 132 -30.87 4.68 -1.94
C ALA A 132 -31.25 4.99 -3.41
N THR A 133 -30.25 5.12 -4.27
CA THR A 133 -30.45 5.58 -5.67
C THR A 133 -30.22 4.50 -6.70
N GLN A 134 -29.79 3.28 -6.28
CA GLN A 134 -29.37 2.20 -7.19
C GLN A 134 -28.18 2.59 -8.08
N SER A 135 -27.49 3.69 -7.77
CA SER A 135 -26.33 4.15 -8.52
C SER A 135 -25.10 3.27 -8.26
N LEU A 136 -24.25 3.11 -9.26
CA LEU A 136 -22.96 2.42 -9.13
C LEU A 136 -21.96 3.37 -8.46
N ILE A 137 -21.29 2.88 -7.43
CA ILE A 137 -20.19 3.58 -6.77
C ILE A 137 -18.88 2.96 -7.25
N PRO A 138 -18.07 3.68 -8.05
CA PRO A 138 -16.83 3.14 -8.57
C PRO A 138 -15.85 2.84 -7.44
N ILE A 139 -15.06 1.78 -7.60
CA ILE A 139 -13.94 1.48 -6.71
C ILE A 139 -12.79 2.37 -7.14
N PRO A 140 -12.18 3.17 -6.23
CA PRO A 140 -11.02 3.98 -6.59
C PRO A 140 -9.89 3.10 -7.10
N GLU A 141 -9.20 3.55 -8.13
CA GLU A 141 -7.97 2.90 -8.58
C GLU A 141 -6.88 3.11 -7.52
N GLU A 142 -6.16 2.05 -7.22
CA GLU A 142 -4.98 2.15 -6.39
C GLU A 142 -3.93 2.99 -7.14
N LYS A 143 -3.44 4.03 -6.47
CA LYS A 143 -2.33 4.80 -7.01
C LYS A 143 -1.07 3.95 -6.86
N ASP A 144 -0.57 3.47 -7.96
CA ASP A 144 0.77 2.90 -8.01
C ASP A 144 1.78 4.03 -7.81
N GLU A 145 2.39 4.08 -6.63
CA GLU A 145 3.43 5.09 -6.31
C GLU A 145 4.57 5.11 -7.33
N PHE A 146 4.74 4.01 -8.07
CA PHE A 146 5.79 3.87 -9.08
C PHE A 146 5.33 4.26 -10.50
N LYS A 147 4.02 4.32 -10.76
CA LYS A 147 3.47 4.65 -12.08
C LYS A 147 3.57 6.15 -12.40
N ASP A 148 3.49 6.98 -11.35
CA ASP A 148 3.49 8.45 -11.47
C ASP A 148 4.89 9.04 -11.16
N ARG A 149 5.95 8.25 -11.20
CA ARG A 149 7.31 8.78 -11.09
C ARG A 149 7.59 9.62 -12.34
N ALA A 150 7.81 10.89 -12.13
CA ALA A 150 8.34 11.75 -13.16
C ALA A 150 9.71 11.22 -13.62
N GLU A 151 9.91 11.12 -14.94
CA GLU A 151 11.21 10.78 -15.52
C GLU A 151 12.25 11.79 -15.03
N GLY A 152 13.29 11.30 -14.38
CA GLY A 152 14.42 12.11 -13.96
C GLY A 152 15.36 12.43 -15.13
N PRO A 153 16.20 13.47 -15.03
CA PRO A 153 17.13 13.83 -16.09
C PRO A 153 18.19 12.75 -16.39
N LEU A 154 18.36 11.79 -15.50
CA LEU A 154 19.28 10.65 -15.64
C LEU A 154 18.58 9.34 -15.99
N ASP A 155 17.26 9.35 -16.13
CA ASP A 155 16.50 8.15 -16.47
C ASP A 155 16.61 7.85 -17.97
N THR A 156 16.73 6.57 -18.29
CA THR A 156 16.76 6.10 -19.66
C THR A 156 15.34 6.10 -20.22
N SER A 157 15.12 6.71 -21.37
CA SER A 157 13.81 6.74 -22.00
C SER A 157 13.31 5.32 -22.35
N ALA A 158 11.99 5.12 -22.33
CA ALA A 158 11.37 3.83 -22.63
C ALA A 158 11.77 3.27 -23.99
N ASP A 159 11.94 4.15 -25.00
CA ASP A 159 12.38 3.77 -26.35
C ASP A 159 13.83 3.30 -26.38
N ALA A 160 14.69 3.89 -25.55
CA ALA A 160 16.09 3.47 -25.44
C ALA A 160 16.21 2.12 -24.71
N VAL A 161 15.36 1.85 -23.73
CA VAL A 161 15.29 0.56 -23.01
C VAL A 161 14.74 -0.55 -23.93
N ALA A 162 13.75 -0.23 -24.76
CA ALA A 162 13.16 -1.20 -25.70
C ALA A 162 14.07 -1.55 -26.87
N LYS A 163 15.12 -0.75 -27.12
CA LYS A 163 16.06 -1.00 -28.19
C LYS A 163 16.99 -2.16 -27.85
N GLU A 164 16.91 -3.22 -28.64
CA GLU A 164 17.85 -4.32 -28.52
C GLU A 164 19.28 -3.83 -28.79
N THR A 165 20.12 -3.80 -27.76
CA THR A 165 21.52 -3.39 -27.83
C THR A 165 22.46 -4.55 -28.07
N PHE A 166 22.01 -5.77 -27.83
CA PHE A 166 22.79 -6.99 -27.97
C PHE A 166 22.02 -8.04 -28.75
N THR A 167 22.51 -8.41 -29.90
CA THR A 167 22.03 -9.56 -30.69
C THR A 167 22.98 -10.73 -30.49
N ILE A 168 22.46 -11.86 -30.06
CA ILE A 168 23.24 -13.08 -29.87
C ILE A 168 23.63 -13.61 -31.24
N ASN A 169 24.92 -13.53 -31.57
CA ASN A 169 25.44 -14.19 -32.73
C ASN A 169 26.00 -15.55 -32.34
N ILE A 170 25.27 -16.63 -32.71
CA ILE A 170 25.63 -18.02 -32.35
C ILE A 170 26.97 -18.43 -32.98
N GLN A 171 27.38 -17.79 -34.05
CA GLN A 171 28.64 -18.09 -34.75
C GLN A 171 29.86 -17.40 -34.13
N GLN A 172 29.65 -16.38 -33.27
CA GLN A 172 30.74 -15.69 -32.60
C GLN A 172 30.82 -16.15 -31.14
N CYS A 173 32.00 -16.50 -30.70
CA CYS A 173 32.24 -16.81 -29.30
C CYS A 173 31.90 -15.55 -28.42
N PRO A 174 31.10 -15.70 -27.35
CA PRO A 174 30.69 -14.57 -26.50
C PRO A 174 31.85 -13.93 -25.71
N PHE A 175 33.01 -14.57 -25.72
CA PHE A 175 34.20 -14.06 -25.05
C PHE A 175 35.19 -13.39 -25.99
N PRO A 176 35.88 -12.33 -25.54
CA PRO A 176 36.93 -11.70 -26.30
C PRO A 176 38.00 -12.72 -26.73
N SER A 177 38.53 -12.56 -27.96
CA SER A 177 39.54 -13.46 -28.52
C SER A 177 40.80 -13.59 -27.64
N ALA A 178 41.20 -12.52 -26.95
CA ALA A 178 42.30 -12.53 -26.01
C ALA A 178 42.05 -13.53 -24.85
N PHE A 179 40.84 -13.55 -24.28
CA PHE A 179 40.47 -14.48 -23.23
C PHE A 179 40.41 -15.94 -23.70
N MET A 180 39.92 -16.17 -24.91
CA MET A 180 39.92 -17.51 -25.51
C MET A 180 41.32 -18.05 -25.73
N ASN A 181 42.24 -17.20 -26.22
CA ASN A 181 43.63 -17.56 -26.42
C ASN A 181 44.33 -17.91 -25.08
N GLU A 182 44.00 -17.20 -24.02
CA GLU A 182 44.55 -17.47 -22.69
C GLU A 182 44.00 -18.80 -22.09
N LEU A 183 42.71 -19.06 -22.26
CA LEU A 183 42.10 -20.34 -21.91
C LEU A 183 42.73 -21.52 -22.64
N GLU A 184 43.01 -21.37 -23.93
CA GLU A 184 43.72 -22.39 -24.70
C GLU A 184 45.14 -22.61 -24.21
N ARG A 185 45.88 -21.53 -23.87
CA ARG A 185 47.21 -21.65 -23.25
C ARG A 185 47.18 -22.41 -21.96
N MET A 186 46.22 -22.10 -21.08
CA MET A 186 46.05 -22.82 -19.81
C MET A 186 45.71 -24.32 -20.02
N ARG A 187 44.85 -24.62 -21.00
CA ARG A 187 44.51 -26.00 -21.39
C ARG A 187 45.72 -26.78 -21.90
N ARG A 188 46.58 -26.14 -22.72
CA ARG A 188 47.82 -26.76 -23.18
C ARG A 188 48.77 -27.05 -22.04
N LYS A 189 49.03 -26.09 -21.14
CA LYS A 189 49.86 -26.29 -19.95
C LYS A 189 49.38 -27.45 -19.06
N ASN A 190 48.06 -27.54 -18.83
CA ASN A 190 47.52 -28.61 -18.05
C ASN A 190 47.64 -29.99 -18.72
N ARG A 191 47.55 -30.07 -20.08
CA ARG A 191 47.81 -31.32 -20.83
C ARG A 191 49.26 -31.76 -20.72
N GLU A 192 50.20 -30.82 -20.79
CA GLU A 192 51.64 -31.09 -20.70
C GLU A 192 52.01 -31.53 -19.26
N SER A 193 51.36 -30.99 -18.23
CA SER A 193 51.60 -31.38 -16.84
C SER A 193 51.01 -32.74 -16.46
N HIS A 194 50.10 -33.29 -17.27
CA HIS A 194 49.52 -34.64 -17.03
C HIS A 194 50.12 -35.70 -17.99
N ALA A 195 51.06 -35.32 -18.85
CA ALA A 195 51.75 -36.21 -19.80
C ALA A 195 53.15 -36.67 -19.33
N CYS A 196 53.56 -36.28 -18.07
CA CYS A 196 54.76 -36.74 -17.44
C CYS A 196 54.45 -37.77 -16.37
#